data_6df7fc23ca60dbe710843ee06f2d72a0
#
_entry.id   6df7fc23ca60dbe710843ee06f2d72a0
#
_cell.length_a   1.000
_cell.length_b   1.000
_cell.length_c   1.000
_cell.angle_alpha   90.00
_cell.angle_beta   90.00
_cell.angle_gamma   90.00
#
_symmetry.space_group_name_H-M   'P 1'
#
loop_
_entity.id
_entity.type
_entity.pdbx_description
1 polymer ?
#
loop_
_entity_poly.entity_id
_entity_poly.type
_entity_poly.pdbx_seq_one_letter_code
_entity_poly.pdbx_strand_id
1 'polypeptide(L)'
;WIISTCHSYFFKKIRIFNTTIKTTIMSISDLFDNEFKSRNKGHFSAIVRVALADGNATPEEQAFLDKLASRLEISAEEYREILKNPLNYDINPPYLYVERLERLYDLGRMVHVDHQLGDKQERLLVRFGLALGFTPGNVGYIVNKGLTILNKKVDLDTFIFEMKNMNK
;
A
#
# COMPACT_ATOMS: atom_id res chain seq x y z
N TRP A 1 -9.92 6.21 63.78
CA TRP A 1 -10.88 6.73 62.78
C TRP A 1 -10.23 7.51 61.65
N ILE A 2 -9.00 7.97 61.83
CA ILE A 2 -8.26 8.75 60.81
C ILE A 2 -7.51 7.84 59.79
N ILE A 3 -7.21 6.61 60.18
CA ILE A 3 -6.45 5.66 59.34
C ILE A 3 -7.31 5.04 58.22
N SER A 4 -8.63 4.91 58.39
CA SER A 4 -9.54 4.30 57.43
C SER A 4 -9.78 5.17 56.17
N THR A 5 -9.69 6.49 56.28
CA THR A 5 -10.00 7.44 55.20
C THR A 5 -8.80 7.59 54.22
N CYS A 6 -7.59 7.42 54.72
CA CYS A 6 -6.38 7.55 53.91
C CYS A 6 -6.19 6.35 52.92
N HIS A 7 -6.61 5.15 53.34
CA HIS A 7 -6.50 3.93 52.54
C HIS A 7 -7.44 3.93 51.33
N SER A 8 -8.64 4.50 51.49
CA SER A 8 -9.63 4.61 50.40
C SER A 8 -9.20 5.59 49.29
N TYR A 9 -8.54 6.70 49.68
CA TYR A 9 -8.04 7.69 48.72
C TYR A 9 -6.84 7.20 47.91
N PHE A 10 -5.98 6.41 48.54
CA PHE A 10 -4.78 5.84 47.84
C PHE A 10 -5.17 4.81 46.80
N PHE A 11 -6.10 3.91 47.09
CA PHE A 11 -6.60 2.91 46.12
C PHE A 11 -7.39 3.54 44.98
N LYS A 12 -8.14 4.61 45.20
CA LYS A 12 -8.86 5.33 44.16
C LYS A 12 -7.89 6.01 43.15
N LYS A 13 -6.80 6.58 43.67
CA LYS A 13 -5.76 7.24 42.83
C LYS A 13 -4.97 6.25 41.99
N ILE A 14 -4.68 5.07 42.54
CA ILE A 14 -4.01 3.98 41.78
C ILE A 14 -4.92 3.42 40.67
N ARG A 15 -6.24 3.32 40.95
CA ARG A 15 -7.20 2.83 39.95
C ARG A 15 -7.34 3.78 38.75
N ILE A 16 -7.35 5.07 39.01
CA ILE A 16 -7.40 6.12 37.97
C ILE A 16 -6.10 6.13 37.15
N PHE A 17 -4.95 5.98 37.83
CA PHE A 17 -3.64 5.94 37.14
C PHE A 17 -3.49 4.72 36.24
N ASN A 18 -3.91 3.54 36.69
CA ASN A 18 -3.89 2.31 35.87
C ASN A 18 -4.87 2.37 34.70
N THR A 19 -6.02 3.02 34.84
CA THR A 19 -6.96 3.17 33.72
C THR A 19 -6.43 4.13 32.66
N THR A 20 -5.77 5.22 33.06
CA THR A 20 -5.17 6.19 32.13
C THR A 20 -3.98 5.61 31.38
N ILE A 21 -3.11 4.82 32.06
CA ILE A 21 -1.97 4.14 31.41
C ILE A 21 -2.47 3.07 30.43
N LYS A 22 -3.51 2.32 30.76
CA LYS A 22 -4.06 1.29 29.88
C LYS A 22 -4.65 1.88 28.59
N THR A 23 -5.28 3.06 28.67
CA THR A 23 -5.81 3.77 27.50
C THR A 23 -4.70 4.36 26.63
N THR A 24 -3.62 4.85 27.23
CA THR A 24 -2.49 5.43 26.49
C THR A 24 -1.66 4.36 25.79
N ILE A 25 -1.49 3.16 26.37
CA ILE A 25 -0.73 2.06 25.75
C ILE A 25 -1.49 1.43 24.55
N MET A 26 -2.83 1.33 24.61
CA MET A 26 -3.63 0.88 23.46
C MET A 26 -3.50 1.82 22.26
N SER A 27 -3.28 3.11 22.48
CA SER A 27 -3.21 4.12 21.41
C SER A 27 -1.98 4.02 20.50
N ILE A 28 -0.85 3.51 20.97
CA ILE A 28 0.39 3.47 20.16
C ILE A 28 0.35 2.32 19.13
N SER A 29 -0.07 1.13 19.53
CA SER A 29 -0.25 0.00 18.63
C SER A 29 -1.30 0.29 17.55
N ASP A 30 -2.45 0.84 17.95
CA ASP A 30 -3.54 1.20 17.04
C ASP A 30 -3.14 2.32 16.06
N LEU A 31 -2.25 3.24 16.46
CA LEU A 31 -1.75 4.29 15.57
C LEU A 31 -0.89 3.72 14.43
N PHE A 32 0.00 2.77 14.70
CA PHE A 32 0.82 2.14 13.67
C PHE A 32 -0.03 1.29 12.70
N ASP A 33 -0.99 0.53 13.22
CA ASP A 33 -1.91 -0.26 12.38
C ASP A 33 -2.79 0.64 11.51
N ASN A 34 -3.29 1.74 12.06
CA ASN A 34 -4.10 2.70 11.32
C ASN A 34 -3.31 3.43 10.23
N GLU A 35 -2.06 3.80 10.50
CA GLU A 35 -1.18 4.43 9.49
C GLU A 35 -0.84 3.46 8.36
N PHE A 36 -0.53 2.21 8.67
CA PHE A 36 -0.27 1.17 7.68
C PHE A 36 -1.49 0.91 6.80
N LYS A 37 -2.66 0.74 7.39
CA LYS A 37 -3.93 0.56 6.67
C LYS A 37 -4.27 1.77 5.82
N SER A 38 -4.09 2.99 6.34
CA SER A 38 -4.32 4.22 5.58
C SER A 38 -3.41 4.32 4.36
N ARG A 39 -2.13 3.98 4.48
CA ARG A 39 -1.19 3.93 3.35
C ARG A 39 -1.58 2.90 2.31
N ASN A 40 -2.01 1.71 2.73
CA ASN A 40 -2.47 0.67 1.81
C ASN A 40 -3.73 1.10 1.05
N LYS A 41 -4.69 1.74 1.72
CA LYS A 41 -5.89 2.29 1.08
C LYS A 41 -5.54 3.39 0.07
N GLY A 42 -4.68 4.34 0.44
CA GLY A 42 -4.21 5.39 -0.46
C GLY A 42 -3.48 4.83 -1.68
N HIS A 43 -2.63 3.83 -1.49
CA HIS A 43 -1.94 3.14 -2.58
C HIS A 43 -2.92 2.41 -3.50
N PHE A 44 -3.85 1.64 -2.94
CA PHE A 44 -4.89 0.94 -3.70
C PHE A 44 -5.78 1.92 -4.47
N SER A 45 -6.21 3.00 -3.82
CA SER A 45 -7.02 4.05 -4.44
C SER A 45 -6.32 4.74 -5.61
N ALA A 46 -5.01 4.99 -5.50
CA ALA A 46 -4.22 5.55 -6.60
C ALA A 46 -4.24 4.63 -7.84
N ILE A 47 -4.11 3.32 -7.64
CA ILE A 47 -4.15 2.33 -8.71
C ILE A 47 -5.56 2.23 -9.31
N VAL A 48 -6.60 2.22 -8.47
CA VAL A 48 -8.01 2.24 -8.93
C VAL A 48 -8.31 3.47 -9.79
N ARG A 49 -7.84 4.67 -9.38
CA ARG A 49 -8.01 5.90 -10.19
C ARG A 49 -7.42 5.75 -11.59
N VAL A 50 -6.26 5.14 -11.67
CA VAL A 50 -5.59 4.92 -12.96
C VAL A 50 -6.32 3.85 -13.77
N ALA A 51 -6.76 2.76 -13.14
CA ALA A 51 -7.52 1.70 -13.82
C ALA A 51 -8.87 2.19 -14.36
N LEU A 52 -9.54 3.10 -13.65
CA LEU A 52 -10.86 3.65 -14.04
C LEU A 52 -10.75 4.93 -14.88
N ALA A 53 -9.55 5.43 -15.19
CA ALA A 53 -9.38 6.71 -15.90
C ALA A 53 -10.04 6.72 -17.30
N ASP A 54 -10.11 5.57 -17.95
CA ASP A 54 -10.70 5.42 -19.30
C ASP A 54 -12.18 4.93 -19.25
N GLY A 55 -12.79 4.94 -18.06
CA GLY A 55 -14.17 4.47 -17.83
C GLY A 55 -14.21 3.24 -16.93
N ASN A 56 -14.75 2.13 -17.41
CA ASN A 56 -14.84 0.89 -16.65
C ASN A 56 -13.56 0.07 -16.77
N ALA A 57 -13.12 -0.54 -15.66
CA ALA A 57 -12.04 -1.51 -15.69
C ALA A 57 -12.42 -2.71 -16.57
N THR A 58 -11.47 -3.20 -17.37
CA THR A 58 -11.63 -4.45 -18.11
C THR A 58 -11.71 -5.64 -17.14
N PRO A 59 -12.24 -6.80 -17.55
CA PRO A 59 -12.28 -7.99 -16.69
C PRO A 59 -10.90 -8.38 -16.15
N GLU A 60 -9.84 -8.21 -16.93
CA GLU A 60 -8.46 -8.49 -16.54
C GLU A 60 -7.96 -7.47 -15.50
N GLU A 61 -8.25 -6.19 -15.68
CA GLU A 61 -7.94 -5.14 -14.70
C GLU A 61 -8.71 -5.37 -13.40
N GLN A 62 -9.98 -5.76 -13.49
CA GLN A 62 -10.78 -6.10 -12.32
C GLN A 62 -10.17 -7.26 -11.54
N ALA A 63 -9.81 -8.36 -12.21
CA ALA A 63 -9.16 -9.50 -11.58
C ALA A 63 -7.82 -9.14 -10.93
N PHE A 64 -7.08 -8.21 -11.55
CA PHE A 64 -5.86 -7.66 -10.97
C PHE A 64 -6.15 -6.84 -9.70
N LEU A 65 -7.14 -5.96 -9.73
CA LEU A 65 -7.55 -5.16 -8.57
C LEU A 65 -8.01 -6.04 -7.40
N ASP A 66 -8.74 -7.13 -7.67
CA ASP A 66 -9.18 -8.08 -6.65
C ASP A 66 -7.99 -8.74 -5.94
N LYS A 67 -6.97 -9.16 -6.70
CA LYS A 67 -5.74 -9.74 -6.14
C LYS A 67 -4.94 -8.71 -5.34
N LEU A 68 -4.84 -7.50 -5.85
CA LEU A 68 -4.12 -6.42 -5.18
C LEU A 68 -4.80 -6.03 -3.87
N ALA A 69 -6.13 -5.92 -3.86
CA ALA A 69 -6.90 -5.64 -2.64
C ALA A 69 -6.64 -6.69 -1.56
N SER A 70 -6.67 -7.97 -1.94
CA SER A 70 -6.35 -9.06 -1.01
C SER A 70 -4.92 -8.96 -0.44
N ARG A 71 -3.95 -8.59 -1.26
CA ARG A 71 -2.54 -8.42 -0.82
C ARG A 71 -2.31 -7.24 0.10
N LEU A 72 -3.08 -6.17 -0.10
CA LEU A 72 -3.01 -4.95 0.71
C LEU A 72 -3.92 -5.01 1.94
N GLU A 73 -4.54 -6.17 2.19
CA GLU A 73 -5.48 -6.38 3.31
C GLU A 73 -6.65 -5.40 3.30
N ILE A 74 -7.11 -5.02 2.10
CA ILE A 74 -8.29 -4.18 1.90
C ILE A 74 -9.53 -5.06 2.09
N SER A 75 -10.39 -4.70 3.03
CA SER A 75 -11.65 -5.43 3.26
C SER A 75 -12.62 -5.27 2.08
N ALA A 76 -13.56 -6.19 1.95
CA ALA A 76 -14.57 -6.14 0.88
C ALA A 76 -15.45 -4.88 0.94
N GLU A 77 -15.62 -4.29 2.12
CA GLU A 77 -16.35 -3.03 2.30
C GLU A 77 -15.52 -1.85 1.80
N GLU A 78 -14.28 -1.75 2.24
CA GLU A 78 -13.31 -0.72 1.81
C GLU A 78 -13.09 -0.78 0.30
N TYR A 79 -12.95 -1.98 -0.26
CA TYR A 79 -12.82 -2.19 -1.70
C TYR A 79 -13.99 -1.56 -2.47
N ARG A 80 -15.23 -1.87 -2.07
CA ARG A 80 -16.43 -1.31 -2.72
C ARG A 80 -16.52 0.21 -2.57
N GLU A 81 -16.12 0.73 -1.41
CA GLU A 81 -16.09 2.17 -1.13
C GLU A 81 -15.07 2.89 -2.00
N ILE A 82 -13.86 2.33 -2.12
CA ILE A 82 -12.79 2.87 -2.97
C ILE A 82 -13.19 2.85 -4.45
N LEU A 83 -13.79 1.77 -4.94
CA LEU A 83 -14.28 1.70 -6.32
C LEU A 83 -15.36 2.75 -6.60
N LYS A 84 -16.25 2.98 -5.63
CA LYS A 84 -17.34 3.95 -5.76
C LYS A 84 -16.84 5.40 -5.74
N ASN A 85 -15.89 5.72 -4.89
CA ASN A 85 -15.37 7.07 -4.67
C ASN A 85 -13.84 7.06 -4.46
N PRO A 86 -13.05 6.73 -5.49
CA PRO A 86 -11.60 6.63 -5.34
C PRO A 86 -10.92 7.97 -5.01
N LEU A 87 -11.61 9.10 -5.22
CA LEU A 87 -11.10 10.44 -4.92
C LEU A 87 -11.16 10.81 -3.43
N ASN A 88 -11.88 10.04 -2.61
CA ASN A 88 -12.00 10.31 -1.18
C ASN A 88 -10.77 9.91 -0.36
N TYR A 89 -9.79 9.28 -0.98
CA TYR A 89 -8.57 8.82 -0.32
C TYR A 89 -7.39 9.62 -0.81
N ASP A 90 -6.55 10.08 0.12
CA ASP A 90 -5.33 10.79 -0.22
C ASP A 90 -4.35 9.88 -0.95
N ILE A 91 -3.82 10.35 -2.08
CA ILE A 91 -2.74 9.66 -2.78
C ILE A 91 -1.43 10.11 -2.17
N ASN A 92 -0.81 9.23 -1.40
CA ASN A 92 0.54 9.39 -0.88
C ASN A 92 1.46 8.36 -1.57
N PRO A 93 2.01 8.68 -2.76
CA PRO A 93 2.98 7.81 -3.40
C PRO A 93 4.20 7.66 -2.49
N PRO A 94 4.88 6.50 -2.50
CA PRO A 94 6.08 6.33 -1.69
C PRO A 94 7.09 7.43 -1.94
N TYR A 95 7.56 8.07 -0.87
CA TYR A 95 8.51 9.18 -0.98
C TYR A 95 9.88 8.70 -1.47
N LEU A 96 10.35 7.57 -0.94
CA LEU A 96 11.64 7.02 -1.29
C LEU A 96 11.57 6.26 -2.62
N TYR A 97 12.56 6.49 -3.47
CA TYR A 97 12.68 5.80 -4.76
C TYR A 97 12.75 4.27 -4.59
N VAL A 98 13.40 3.79 -3.53
CA VAL A 98 13.47 2.35 -3.21
C VAL A 98 12.09 1.76 -2.95
N GLU A 99 11.27 2.43 -2.15
CA GLU A 99 9.90 1.99 -1.86
C GLU A 99 9.02 1.93 -3.11
N ARG A 100 9.22 2.87 -4.05
CA ARG A 100 8.55 2.81 -5.37
C ARG A 100 8.98 1.59 -6.17
N LEU A 101 10.28 1.24 -6.13
CA LEU A 101 10.81 0.05 -6.79
C LEU A 101 10.28 -1.25 -6.15
N GLU A 102 10.17 -1.32 -4.83
CA GLU A 102 9.56 -2.44 -4.11
C GLU A 102 8.11 -2.65 -4.56
N ARG A 103 7.32 -1.59 -4.61
CA ARG A 103 5.94 -1.66 -5.10
C ARG A 103 5.86 -2.06 -6.57
N LEU A 104 6.76 -1.53 -7.41
CA LEU A 104 6.83 -1.91 -8.82
C LEU A 104 7.17 -3.40 -8.98
N TYR A 105 8.10 -3.92 -8.16
CA TYR A 105 8.44 -5.35 -8.15
C TYR A 105 7.22 -6.21 -7.83
N ASP A 106 6.46 -5.88 -6.78
CA ASP A 106 5.27 -6.62 -6.38
C ASP A 106 4.18 -6.58 -7.46
N LEU A 107 3.89 -5.40 -8.02
CA LEU A 107 2.93 -5.23 -9.10
C LEU A 107 3.38 -5.97 -10.36
N GLY A 108 4.66 -5.87 -10.71
CA GLY A 108 5.24 -6.54 -11.86
C GLY A 108 5.16 -8.06 -11.74
N ARG A 109 5.44 -8.61 -10.58
CA ARG A 109 5.28 -10.06 -10.32
C ARG A 109 3.84 -10.51 -10.44
N MET A 110 2.88 -9.74 -9.93
CA MET A 110 1.46 -10.08 -10.04
C MET A 110 1.01 -10.12 -11.50
N VAL A 111 1.41 -9.13 -12.28
CA VAL A 111 1.08 -9.04 -13.72
C VAL A 111 1.81 -10.12 -14.51
N HIS A 112 3.07 -10.42 -14.19
CA HIS A 112 3.90 -11.37 -14.93
C HIS A 112 3.49 -12.83 -14.71
N VAL A 113 3.07 -13.20 -13.50
CA VAL A 113 2.64 -14.58 -13.16
C VAL A 113 1.36 -14.96 -13.90
N ASP A 114 0.49 -13.99 -14.18
CA ASP A 114 -0.81 -14.30 -14.76
C ASP A 114 -0.80 -14.59 -16.27
N HIS A 115 0.25 -14.27 -17.01
CA HIS A 115 0.40 -14.46 -18.47
C HIS A 115 -0.85 -14.13 -19.32
N GLN A 116 -1.95 -13.73 -18.67
CA GLN A 116 -3.25 -13.48 -19.30
C GLN A 116 -3.36 -12.10 -19.96
N LEU A 117 -2.51 -11.17 -19.57
CA LEU A 117 -2.56 -9.79 -20.02
C LEU A 117 -1.80 -9.54 -21.35
N GLY A 118 -0.91 -10.46 -21.74
CA GLY A 118 -0.13 -10.38 -23.00
C GLY A 118 0.51 -9.00 -23.20
N ASP A 119 0.35 -8.42 -24.39
CA ASP A 119 0.91 -7.09 -24.74
C ASP A 119 0.31 -5.92 -23.94
N LYS A 120 -0.76 -6.15 -23.18
CA LYS A 120 -1.36 -5.15 -22.30
C LYS A 120 -0.60 -4.98 -20.99
N GLN A 121 0.29 -5.93 -20.63
CA GLN A 121 1.03 -5.92 -19.35
C GLN A 121 1.86 -4.65 -19.18
N GLU A 122 2.61 -4.26 -20.20
CA GLU A 122 3.46 -3.09 -20.16
C GLU A 122 2.62 -1.81 -19.95
N ARG A 123 1.55 -1.65 -20.71
CA ARG A 123 0.66 -0.48 -20.60
C ARG A 123 0.04 -0.37 -19.21
N LEU A 124 -0.41 -1.48 -18.64
CA LEU A 124 -0.96 -1.51 -17.30
C LEU A 124 0.08 -1.14 -16.24
N LEU A 125 1.29 -1.69 -16.33
CA LEU A 125 2.38 -1.36 -15.41
C LEU A 125 2.87 0.09 -15.57
N VAL A 126 2.89 0.65 -16.77
CA VAL A 126 3.18 2.09 -16.99
C VAL A 126 2.15 2.96 -16.25
N ARG A 127 0.86 2.64 -16.38
CA ARG A 127 -0.21 3.35 -15.68
C ARG A 127 -0.03 3.24 -14.15
N PHE A 128 0.26 2.06 -13.63
CA PHE A 128 0.53 1.86 -12.20
C PHE A 128 1.81 2.55 -11.74
N GLY A 129 2.84 2.58 -12.58
CA GLY A 129 4.06 3.33 -12.31
C GLY A 129 3.81 4.82 -12.11
N LEU A 130 2.90 5.42 -12.89
CA LEU A 130 2.47 6.80 -12.68
C LEU A 130 1.78 6.96 -11.30
N ALA A 131 0.92 6.02 -10.90
CA ALA A 131 0.29 6.03 -9.57
C ALA A 131 1.30 5.87 -8.42
N LEU A 132 2.42 5.19 -8.67
CA LEU A 132 3.55 5.07 -7.73
C LEU A 132 4.40 6.35 -7.65
N GLY A 133 4.15 7.35 -8.49
CA GLY A 133 4.87 8.61 -8.51
C GLY A 133 6.12 8.62 -9.38
N PHE A 134 6.30 7.67 -10.32
CA PHE A 134 7.28 7.82 -11.38
C PHE A 134 6.85 8.89 -12.36
N THR A 135 7.82 9.64 -12.90
CA THR A 135 7.51 10.73 -13.83
C THR A 135 7.08 10.20 -15.20
N PRO A 136 6.13 10.88 -15.90
CA PRO A 136 5.67 10.45 -17.22
C PRO A 136 6.81 10.24 -18.23
N GLY A 137 7.88 11.07 -18.16
CA GLY A 137 9.02 10.93 -19.07
C GLY A 137 9.89 9.69 -18.86
N ASN A 138 9.87 9.11 -17.66
CA ASN A 138 10.75 8.00 -17.29
C ASN A 138 10.01 6.68 -17.02
N VAL A 139 8.71 6.73 -16.76
CA VAL A 139 7.96 5.55 -16.33
C VAL A 139 8.02 4.40 -17.31
N GLY A 140 7.92 4.66 -18.60
CA GLY A 140 8.02 3.62 -19.65
C GLY A 140 9.37 2.90 -19.61
N TYR A 141 10.46 3.66 -19.52
CA TYR A 141 11.80 3.08 -19.41
C TYR A 141 11.98 2.25 -18.12
N ILE A 142 11.52 2.77 -16.98
CA ILE A 142 11.59 2.10 -15.68
C ILE A 142 10.79 0.78 -15.71
N VAL A 143 9.59 0.78 -16.27
CA VAL A 143 8.74 -0.41 -16.37
C VAL A 143 9.37 -1.45 -17.28
N ASN A 144 9.84 -1.07 -18.47
CA ASN A 144 10.50 -1.99 -19.42
C ASN A 144 11.74 -2.63 -18.83
N LYS A 145 12.56 -1.83 -18.14
CA LYS A 145 13.74 -2.36 -17.43
C LYS A 145 13.32 -3.30 -16.30
N GLY A 146 12.31 -2.92 -15.51
CA GLY A 146 11.77 -3.77 -14.45
C GLY A 146 11.26 -5.10 -14.96
N LEU A 147 10.48 -5.13 -16.04
CA LEU A 147 10.01 -6.36 -16.68
C LEU A 147 11.16 -7.24 -17.18
N THR A 148 12.18 -6.63 -17.80
CA THR A 148 13.38 -7.35 -18.26
C THR A 148 14.10 -8.05 -17.10
N ILE A 149 14.20 -7.40 -15.94
CA ILE A 149 14.82 -7.96 -14.74
C ILE A 149 13.94 -9.05 -14.13
N LEU A 150 12.63 -8.83 -14.03
CA LEU A 150 11.66 -9.80 -13.51
C LEU A 150 11.63 -11.10 -14.33
N ASN A 151 11.85 -11.03 -15.64
CA ASN A 151 11.98 -12.21 -16.51
C ASN A 151 13.13 -13.14 -16.10
N LYS A 152 14.14 -12.63 -15.42
CA LYS A 152 15.25 -13.43 -14.88
C LYS A 152 14.89 -14.14 -13.55
N LYS A 153 13.67 -13.94 -13.03
CA LYS A 153 13.15 -14.52 -11.77
C LYS A 153 14.02 -14.16 -10.55
N VAL A 154 14.55 -12.95 -10.50
CA VAL A 154 15.37 -12.46 -9.41
C VAL A 154 14.53 -12.16 -8.15
N ASP A 155 15.19 -12.12 -6.99
CA ASP A 155 14.62 -11.64 -5.74
C ASP A 155 14.52 -10.11 -5.70
N LEU A 156 13.87 -9.58 -4.66
CA LEU A 156 13.64 -8.15 -4.48
C LEU A 156 14.95 -7.36 -4.38
N ASP A 157 15.93 -7.87 -3.61
CA ASP A 157 17.20 -7.16 -3.39
C ASP A 157 17.99 -7.03 -4.68
N THR A 158 18.07 -8.11 -5.45
CA THR A 158 18.70 -8.12 -6.78
C THR A 158 17.97 -7.19 -7.74
N PHE A 159 16.62 -7.19 -7.73
CA PHE A 159 15.83 -6.28 -8.54
C PHE A 159 16.14 -4.81 -8.22
N ILE A 160 16.12 -4.43 -6.94
CA ILE A 160 16.43 -3.07 -6.51
C ILE A 160 17.86 -2.68 -6.91
N PHE A 161 18.82 -3.59 -6.73
CA PHE A 161 20.21 -3.36 -7.11
C PHE A 161 20.36 -3.11 -8.62
N GLU A 162 19.80 -3.97 -9.47
CA GLU A 162 19.85 -3.81 -10.93
C GLU A 162 19.12 -2.53 -11.38
N MET A 163 17.97 -2.21 -10.78
CA MET A 163 17.22 -0.99 -11.09
C MET A 163 17.96 0.28 -10.72
N LYS A 164 18.67 0.31 -9.59
CA LYS A 164 19.50 1.46 -9.19
C LYS A 164 20.75 1.66 -10.07
N ASN A 165 21.25 0.60 -10.65
CA ASN A 165 22.46 0.62 -11.47
C ASN A 165 22.17 0.65 -12.98
N MET A 166 20.93 0.88 -13.39
CA MET A 166 20.52 0.82 -14.81
C MET A 166 21.15 1.90 -15.70
N ASN A 167 21.70 2.97 -15.12
CA ASN A 167 22.32 4.09 -15.83
C ASN A 167 23.87 4.11 -15.73
N LYS A 168 24.49 3.00 -15.31
CA LYS A 168 25.94 2.88 -15.22
C LYS A 168 26.53 2.11 -16.38
#